data_817aba1e4fd742dd02f5c1e136358ed4
#
_entry.id   817aba1e4fd742dd02f5c1e136358ed4
#
_cell.length_a   1.000
_cell.length_b   1.000
_cell.length_c   1.000
_cell.angle_alpha   90.00
_cell.angle_beta   90.00
_cell.angle_gamma   90.00
#
_symmetry.space_group_name_H-M   'P 1'
#
loop_
_entity.id
_entity.type
_entity.pdbx_description
1 polymer ?
#
loop_
_entity_poly.entity_id
_entity_poly.type
_entity_poly.pdbx_seq_one_letter_code
_entity_poly.pdbx_strand_id
1 'polypeptide(L)'
;MRLFNIIDTSFARFDNTVQTYLQKTMSALGIPYTNNNIFGVIFNVLKGVTQNAMFYIEDALTEQNLFTATRKKSIYNLAKLSGYVPYYGSAAAGTIVCSTKINDGLNVSNINDTNVSTKIYITNGSQIRNTNTGLVYTLLLPTDEYVIDISKPLVKHEFKVVEGSWLIFQYTGIGVPFETFSVGVNGFYDANYIEVTVNGVKFEQVNSVYDMGCNDYGYVVIPGYDSLFDIEFGNGTYGYNVCEGDTIVVKYISHSGIRGNIDDINTNLMFDKGLPNASGEAVNPSNYLDITQKSPITGGTDADTVQEVKNAVGGSTSSSVYTTPENFKLFLTRFSFAGWYNVFCNSNSLSVTGV
;
A
#
# COMPACT_ATOMS: atom_id res chain seq x y z
N MET A 1 -15.77 -24.67 11.27
CA MET A 1 -15.28 -25.90 11.94
C MET A 1 -13.79 -25.67 12.20
N ARG A 2 -13.39 -25.55 13.45
CA ARG A 2 -12.01 -25.16 13.80
C ARG A 2 -11.08 -26.36 13.57
N LEU A 3 -10.19 -26.28 12.57
CA LEU A 3 -9.09 -27.24 12.36
C LEU A 3 -8.14 -27.33 13.58
N PHE A 4 -8.11 -26.30 14.41
CA PHE A 4 -7.28 -26.24 15.61
C PHE A 4 -7.51 -27.32 16.68
N ASN A 5 -8.68 -27.97 16.67
CA ASN A 5 -8.92 -29.09 17.60
C ASN A 5 -8.31 -30.42 17.16
N ILE A 6 -7.81 -30.50 15.91
CA ILE A 6 -7.20 -31.74 15.40
C ILE A 6 -5.78 -31.89 15.95
N ILE A 7 -5.06 -30.76 16.15
CA ILE A 7 -3.66 -30.80 16.60
C ILE A 7 -3.54 -31.15 18.07
N ASP A 8 -4.27 -30.45 18.95
CA ASP A 8 -4.18 -30.74 20.38
C ASP A 8 -4.59 -32.20 20.72
N THR A 9 -5.59 -32.70 20.02
CA THR A 9 -6.02 -34.12 20.23
C THR A 9 -5.11 -35.09 19.50
N SER A 10 -4.60 -34.79 18.33
CA SER A 10 -3.68 -35.67 17.60
C SER A 10 -2.29 -35.69 18.27
N PHE A 11 -1.87 -34.56 18.81
CA PHE A 11 -0.58 -34.41 19.47
C PHE A 11 -0.54 -35.14 20.82
N ALA A 12 -1.54 -34.95 21.67
CA ALA A 12 -1.67 -35.68 22.93
C ALA A 12 -1.86 -37.17 22.68
N ARG A 13 -2.58 -37.58 21.63
CA ARG A 13 -2.69 -38.98 21.21
C ARG A 13 -1.38 -39.55 20.70
N PHE A 14 -0.64 -38.78 19.87
CA PHE A 14 0.68 -39.19 19.37
C PHE A 14 1.65 -39.38 20.53
N ASP A 15 1.70 -38.43 21.46
CA ASP A 15 2.56 -38.49 22.63
C ASP A 15 2.24 -39.74 23.50
N ASN A 16 0.99 -39.96 23.85
CA ASN A 16 0.57 -41.10 24.61
C ASN A 16 0.82 -42.43 23.88
N THR A 17 0.63 -42.46 22.56
CA THR A 17 0.87 -43.65 21.74
C THR A 17 2.33 -43.99 21.69
N VAL A 18 3.21 -42.98 21.43
CA VAL A 18 4.66 -43.17 21.41
C VAL A 18 5.20 -43.57 22.76
N GLN A 19 4.77 -42.92 23.87
CA GLN A 19 5.20 -43.28 25.21
C GLN A 19 4.75 -44.71 25.54
N THR A 20 3.53 -45.08 25.24
CA THR A 20 3.00 -46.44 25.50
C THR A 20 3.77 -47.48 24.67
N TYR A 21 4.06 -47.20 23.40
CA TYR A 21 4.83 -48.09 22.53
C TYR A 21 6.25 -48.28 23.05
N LEU A 22 6.94 -47.17 23.44
CA LEU A 22 8.28 -47.20 23.97
C LEU A 22 8.36 -47.97 25.29
N GLN A 23 7.44 -47.71 26.21
CA GLN A 23 7.37 -48.44 27.47
C GLN A 23 7.19 -49.97 27.23
N LYS A 24 6.30 -50.32 26.31
CA LYS A 24 6.04 -51.71 25.98
C LYS A 24 7.24 -52.38 25.32
N THR A 25 7.92 -51.71 24.40
CA THR A 25 9.08 -52.26 23.67
C THR A 25 10.31 -52.33 24.57
N MET A 26 10.57 -51.33 25.39
CA MET A 26 11.70 -51.34 26.34
C MET A 26 11.50 -52.35 27.46
N SER A 27 10.26 -52.50 27.95
CA SER A 27 9.88 -53.56 28.92
C SER A 27 10.13 -54.95 28.36
N ALA A 28 9.81 -55.20 27.08
CA ALA A 28 10.07 -56.47 26.40
C ALA A 28 11.58 -56.78 26.22
N LEU A 29 12.42 -55.72 26.15
CA LEU A 29 13.87 -55.84 26.08
C LEU A 29 14.55 -55.90 27.46
N GLY A 30 13.78 -55.88 28.55
CA GLY A 30 14.28 -55.88 29.93
C GLY A 30 14.98 -54.57 30.36
N ILE A 31 14.78 -53.49 29.62
CA ILE A 31 15.34 -52.19 29.89
C ILE A 31 14.31 -51.31 30.61
N PRO A 32 14.58 -50.83 31.83
CA PRO A 32 13.64 -49.92 32.50
C PRO A 32 13.58 -48.61 31.77
N TYR A 33 12.42 -48.24 31.25
CA TYR A 33 12.18 -46.92 30.64
C TYR A 33 11.84 -45.95 31.75
N THR A 34 12.76 -44.99 32.00
CA THR A 34 12.51 -43.84 32.88
C THR A 34 12.93 -42.57 32.12
N ASN A 35 12.21 -41.47 32.34
CA ASN A 35 12.48 -40.20 31.68
C ASN A 35 13.90 -39.64 31.97
N ASN A 36 14.55 -40.14 33.02
CA ASN A 36 15.90 -39.70 33.44
C ASN A 36 17.02 -40.64 32.87
N ASN A 37 16.68 -41.66 32.13
CA ASN A 37 17.64 -42.49 31.48
C ASN A 37 18.10 -41.85 30.14
N ILE A 38 19.33 -42.17 29.65
CA ILE A 38 19.87 -41.61 28.42
C ILE A 38 18.94 -41.82 27.21
N PHE A 39 18.25 -42.95 27.17
CA PHE A 39 17.23 -43.23 26.18
C PHE A 39 16.02 -42.32 26.31
N GLY A 40 15.57 -42.03 27.52
CA GLY A 40 14.47 -41.08 27.80
C GLY A 40 14.81 -39.68 27.34
N VAL A 41 16.07 -39.22 27.56
CA VAL A 41 16.53 -37.92 27.08
C VAL A 41 16.54 -37.85 25.56
N ILE A 42 17.07 -38.87 24.87
CA ILE A 42 17.09 -38.94 23.39
C ILE A 42 15.66 -38.90 22.85
N PHE A 43 14.73 -39.65 23.43
CA PHE A 43 13.35 -39.67 22.98
C PHE A 43 12.63 -38.32 23.24
N ASN A 44 12.92 -37.63 24.34
CA ASN A 44 12.39 -36.31 24.58
C ASN A 44 12.90 -35.27 23.57
N VAL A 45 14.16 -35.38 23.15
CA VAL A 45 14.72 -34.54 22.08
C VAL A 45 14.03 -34.84 20.74
N LEU A 46 13.93 -36.12 20.37
CA LEU A 46 13.25 -36.54 19.15
C LEU A 46 11.78 -36.11 19.12
N LYS A 47 11.10 -36.22 20.28
CA LYS A 47 9.74 -35.72 20.45
C LYS A 47 9.65 -34.22 20.18
N GLY A 48 10.55 -33.42 20.75
CA GLY A 48 10.62 -31.97 20.53
C GLY A 48 10.84 -31.62 19.05
N VAL A 49 11.75 -32.35 18.37
CA VAL A 49 11.97 -32.17 16.93
C VAL A 49 10.74 -32.51 16.10
N THR A 50 10.07 -33.62 16.44
CA THR A 50 8.84 -34.02 15.74
C THR A 50 7.70 -33.03 15.98
N GLN A 51 7.61 -32.48 17.19
CA GLN A 51 6.65 -31.44 17.53
C GLN A 51 6.84 -30.20 16.66
N ASN A 52 8.08 -29.72 16.57
CA ASN A 52 8.40 -28.56 15.73
C ASN A 52 8.11 -28.86 14.25
N ALA A 53 8.46 -30.04 13.76
CA ALA A 53 8.18 -30.42 12.38
C ALA A 53 6.66 -30.46 12.09
N MET A 54 5.87 -31.03 12.98
CA MET A 54 4.40 -31.05 12.85
C MET A 54 3.82 -29.65 12.87
N PHE A 55 4.30 -28.75 13.75
CA PHE A 55 3.88 -27.35 13.79
C PHE A 55 4.14 -26.64 12.47
N TYR A 56 5.34 -26.80 11.89
CA TYR A 56 5.67 -26.19 10.59
C TYR A 56 4.84 -26.75 9.44
N ILE A 57 4.58 -28.05 9.43
CA ILE A 57 3.73 -28.70 8.41
C ILE A 57 2.31 -28.14 8.49
N GLU A 58 1.77 -28.01 9.68
CA GLU A 58 0.41 -27.49 9.88
C GLU A 58 0.32 -26.02 9.51
N ASP A 59 1.29 -25.20 9.93
CA ASP A 59 1.37 -23.80 9.54
C ASP A 59 1.39 -23.70 8.01
N ALA A 60 2.23 -24.51 7.34
CA ALA A 60 2.30 -24.53 5.89
C ALA A 60 0.97 -24.95 5.24
N LEU A 61 0.30 -25.98 5.77
CA LEU A 61 -1.00 -26.44 5.25
C LEU A 61 -2.10 -25.40 5.49
N THR A 62 -2.07 -24.74 6.64
CA THR A 62 -3.01 -23.66 6.98
C THR A 62 -2.88 -22.49 6.03
N GLU A 63 -1.65 -22.12 5.70
CA GLU A 63 -1.35 -21.00 4.80
C GLU A 63 -1.59 -21.30 3.31
N GLN A 64 -1.76 -22.55 2.91
CA GLN A 64 -2.12 -22.95 1.54
C GLN A 64 -3.61 -22.78 1.20
N ASN A 65 -4.47 -22.61 2.19
CA ASN A 65 -5.90 -22.45 1.99
C ASN A 65 -6.32 -21.03 2.37
N LEU A 66 -6.93 -20.30 1.43
CA LEU A 66 -7.35 -18.93 1.60
C LEU A 66 -8.19 -18.68 2.87
N PHE A 67 -9.11 -19.59 3.18
CA PHE A 67 -10.01 -19.41 4.32
C PHE A 67 -9.34 -19.66 5.67
N THR A 68 -8.31 -20.51 5.70
CA THR A 68 -7.56 -20.82 6.92
C THR A 68 -6.30 -19.97 7.06
N ALA A 69 -5.75 -19.45 5.97
CA ALA A 69 -4.55 -18.61 5.98
C ALA A 69 -4.72 -17.40 6.90
N THR A 70 -3.66 -17.08 7.62
CA THR A 70 -3.62 -15.98 8.58
C THR A 70 -2.70 -14.84 8.12
N ARG A 71 -1.67 -15.18 7.34
CA ARG A 71 -0.67 -14.21 6.86
C ARG A 71 -1.20 -13.42 5.67
N LYS A 72 -1.12 -12.11 5.75
CA LYS A 72 -1.55 -11.17 4.69
C LYS A 72 -0.97 -11.55 3.33
N LYS A 73 0.34 -11.86 3.26
CA LYS A 73 1.03 -12.25 2.03
C LYS A 73 0.44 -13.52 1.40
N SER A 74 0.21 -14.56 2.21
CA SER A 74 -0.40 -15.81 1.74
C SER A 74 -1.79 -15.58 1.18
N ILE A 75 -2.62 -14.81 1.90
CA ILE A 75 -4.00 -14.49 1.51
C ILE A 75 -4.02 -13.71 0.21
N TYR A 76 -3.16 -12.70 0.04
CA TYR A 76 -3.11 -11.89 -1.16
C TYR A 76 -2.58 -12.67 -2.36
N ASN A 77 -1.58 -13.54 -2.17
CA ASN A 77 -1.08 -14.41 -3.24
C ASN A 77 -2.14 -15.44 -3.68
N LEU A 78 -2.84 -16.05 -2.74
CA LEU A 78 -3.93 -16.98 -3.04
C LEU A 78 -5.10 -16.28 -3.73
N ALA A 79 -5.41 -15.04 -3.34
CA ALA A 79 -6.41 -14.21 -4.00
C ALA A 79 -6.03 -13.93 -5.46
N LYS A 80 -4.78 -13.55 -5.73
CA LYS A 80 -4.27 -13.35 -7.09
C LYS A 80 -4.36 -14.63 -7.93
N LEU A 81 -4.00 -15.77 -7.38
CA LEU A 81 -4.14 -17.08 -8.05
C LEU A 81 -5.60 -17.40 -8.39
N SER A 82 -6.53 -16.92 -7.59
CA SER A 82 -7.98 -17.05 -7.82
C SER A 82 -8.55 -15.99 -8.78
N GLY A 83 -7.69 -15.12 -9.35
CA GLY A 83 -8.09 -14.05 -10.27
C GLY A 83 -8.60 -12.77 -9.60
N TYR A 84 -8.53 -12.67 -8.27
CA TYR A 84 -8.83 -11.47 -7.52
C TYR A 84 -7.54 -10.69 -7.21
N VAL A 85 -7.47 -9.44 -7.66
CA VAL A 85 -6.37 -8.53 -7.32
C VAL A 85 -6.80 -7.69 -6.13
N PRO A 86 -6.20 -7.88 -4.94
CA PRO A 86 -6.50 -7.07 -3.77
C PRO A 86 -6.23 -5.59 -4.03
N TYR A 87 -7.09 -4.75 -3.51
CA TYR A 87 -6.96 -3.31 -3.62
C TYR A 87 -6.10 -2.76 -2.49
N TYR A 88 -5.15 -1.87 -2.81
CA TYR A 88 -4.18 -1.35 -1.83
C TYR A 88 -4.59 0.00 -1.23
N GLY A 89 -5.75 0.51 -1.63
CA GLY A 89 -6.20 1.84 -1.31
C GLY A 89 -5.80 2.86 -2.38
N SER A 90 -6.38 4.04 -2.29
CA SER A 90 -6.02 5.18 -3.11
C SER A 90 -6.00 6.45 -2.28
N ALA A 91 -5.15 7.38 -2.67
CA ALA A 91 -5.11 8.70 -2.08
C ALA A 91 -6.24 9.58 -2.63
N ALA A 92 -6.83 10.43 -1.81
CA ALA A 92 -7.80 11.41 -2.27
C ALA A 92 -7.09 12.45 -3.16
N ALA A 93 -7.68 12.73 -4.32
CA ALA A 93 -7.12 13.67 -5.27
C ALA A 93 -8.14 14.74 -5.67
N GLY A 94 -7.64 15.92 -6.03
CA GLY A 94 -8.51 17.00 -6.45
C GLY A 94 -7.74 18.15 -7.10
N THR A 95 -8.43 19.25 -7.35
CA THR A 95 -7.86 20.45 -7.91
C THR A 95 -8.14 21.63 -7.00
N ILE A 96 -7.09 22.39 -6.74
CA ILE A 96 -7.16 23.65 -5.99
C ILE A 96 -6.86 24.82 -6.91
N VAL A 97 -7.29 25.99 -6.49
CA VAL A 97 -6.97 27.27 -7.12
C VAL A 97 -6.23 28.12 -6.11
N CYS A 98 -5.02 28.51 -6.47
CA CYS A 98 -4.27 29.53 -5.76
C CYS A 98 -4.52 30.89 -6.46
N SER A 99 -5.09 31.84 -5.75
CA SER A 99 -5.30 33.19 -6.24
C SER A 99 -4.43 34.19 -5.49
N THR A 100 -3.84 35.12 -6.23
CA THR A 100 -3.08 36.23 -5.61
C THR A 100 -4.04 37.20 -4.91
N LYS A 101 -3.72 37.58 -3.67
CA LYS A 101 -4.49 38.52 -2.87
C LYS A 101 -4.35 39.95 -3.42
N ILE A 102 -5.42 40.71 -3.28
CA ILE A 102 -5.31 42.18 -3.36
C ILE A 102 -4.77 42.63 -2.00
N ASN A 103 -3.51 43.01 -1.96
CA ASN A 103 -2.96 43.61 -0.76
C ASN A 103 -3.24 45.10 -0.77
N ASP A 104 -4.38 45.52 -0.13
CA ASP A 104 -4.70 46.93 0.11
C ASP A 104 -3.66 47.64 0.98
N GLY A 105 -2.72 46.93 1.58
CA GLY A 105 -1.64 47.45 2.40
C GLY A 105 -0.24 47.40 1.79
N LEU A 106 -0.03 46.64 0.72
CA LEU A 106 1.15 46.76 -0.10
C LEU A 106 0.93 47.93 -1.09
N ASN A 107 1.21 49.14 -0.65
CA ASN A 107 1.33 50.24 -1.58
C ASN A 107 2.22 49.83 -2.74
N VAL A 108 1.64 49.69 -3.94
CA VAL A 108 2.35 49.41 -5.19
C VAL A 108 3.50 50.44 -5.41
N SER A 109 3.42 51.60 -4.73
CA SER A 109 4.48 52.61 -4.66
C SER A 109 5.74 52.16 -3.92
N ASN A 110 5.74 51.13 -3.08
CA ASN A 110 6.93 50.62 -2.40
C ASN A 110 7.59 49.44 -3.14
N ILE A 111 6.99 48.95 -4.24
CA ILE A 111 7.57 47.89 -5.10
C ILE A 111 8.77 48.41 -5.91
N ASN A 112 9.02 49.72 -5.87
CA ASN A 112 10.24 50.32 -6.42
C ASN A 112 11.47 50.08 -5.52
N ASP A 113 11.32 49.50 -4.35
CA ASP A 113 12.41 48.98 -3.57
C ASP A 113 12.90 47.70 -4.27
N THR A 114 14.03 47.75 -4.92
CA THR A 114 14.66 46.70 -5.73
C THR A 114 14.94 45.39 -4.97
N ASN A 115 14.54 45.33 -3.70
CA ASN A 115 14.75 44.21 -2.81
C ASN A 115 13.47 43.43 -2.48
N VAL A 116 12.27 43.87 -2.86
CA VAL A 116 11.04 43.10 -2.61
C VAL A 116 10.79 42.16 -3.78
N SER A 117 11.04 40.91 -3.55
CA SER A 117 10.75 39.85 -4.53
C SER A 117 9.25 39.74 -4.78
N THR A 118 8.82 40.05 -6.00
CA THR A 118 7.43 39.90 -6.45
C THR A 118 7.08 38.50 -6.90
N LYS A 119 8.00 37.56 -6.78
CA LYS A 119 7.83 36.18 -7.25
C LYS A 119 7.92 35.18 -6.09
N ILE A 120 6.96 34.25 -6.03
CA ILE A 120 6.97 33.10 -5.14
C ILE A 120 7.14 31.85 -5.98
N TYR A 121 8.01 30.96 -5.54
CA TYR A 121 8.33 29.72 -6.21
C TYR A 121 7.65 28.56 -5.47
N ILE A 122 6.78 27.83 -6.15
CA ILE A 122 6.15 26.62 -5.64
C ILE A 122 6.91 25.44 -6.24
N THR A 123 7.51 24.62 -5.40
CA THR A 123 8.20 23.40 -5.84
C THR A 123 7.24 22.22 -5.88
N ASN A 124 7.50 21.28 -6.79
CA ASN A 124 6.76 20.01 -6.83
C ASN A 124 6.91 19.27 -5.51
N GLY A 125 5.80 18.83 -4.93
CA GLY A 125 5.77 18.24 -3.58
C GLY A 125 5.57 19.23 -2.45
N SER A 126 5.35 20.54 -2.73
CA SER A 126 4.91 21.50 -1.71
C SER A 126 3.63 21.04 -1.04
N GLN A 127 3.54 21.26 0.27
CA GLN A 127 2.47 20.72 1.11
C GLN A 127 1.47 21.80 1.50
N ILE A 128 0.20 21.42 1.43
CA ILE A 128 -0.94 22.21 1.90
C ILE A 128 -1.60 21.43 3.05
N ARG A 129 -1.93 22.12 4.11
CA ARG A 129 -2.61 21.55 5.27
C ARG A 129 -4.05 22.01 5.34
N ASN A 130 -4.95 21.09 5.63
CA ASN A 130 -6.30 21.40 6.05
C ASN A 130 -6.29 21.76 7.54
N THR A 131 -6.66 22.98 7.87
CA THR A 131 -6.62 23.46 9.27
C THR A 131 -7.65 22.80 10.18
N ASN A 132 -8.72 22.24 9.63
CA ASN A 132 -9.76 21.59 10.39
C ASN A 132 -9.42 20.16 10.76
N THR A 133 -8.85 19.40 9.82
CA THR A 133 -8.52 17.97 10.01
C THR A 133 -7.05 17.73 10.34
N GLY A 134 -6.19 18.71 10.05
CA GLY A 134 -4.75 18.58 10.17
C GLY A 134 -4.10 17.73 9.07
N LEU A 135 -4.88 17.20 8.12
CA LEU A 135 -4.37 16.39 7.02
C LEU A 135 -3.57 17.24 6.03
N VAL A 136 -2.59 16.59 5.44
CA VAL A 136 -1.65 17.23 4.50
C VAL A 136 -1.95 16.74 3.09
N TYR A 137 -1.92 17.69 2.15
CA TYR A 137 -2.12 17.45 0.72
C TYR A 137 -0.87 17.92 -0.02
N THR A 138 -0.35 17.09 -0.88
CA THR A 138 0.86 17.36 -1.66
C THR A 138 0.47 17.89 -3.04
N LEU A 139 1.09 19.00 -3.45
CA LEU A 139 0.92 19.55 -4.79
C LEU A 139 1.71 18.71 -5.80
N LEU A 140 1.03 18.37 -6.89
CA LEU A 140 1.62 17.72 -8.05
C LEU A 140 1.72 18.74 -9.19
N LEU A 141 2.93 19.16 -9.48
CA LEU A 141 3.22 20.08 -10.57
C LEU A 141 3.69 19.31 -11.82
N PRO A 142 3.38 19.80 -13.02
CA PRO A 142 3.91 19.23 -14.26
C PRO A 142 5.41 19.50 -14.45
N THR A 143 5.95 20.45 -13.69
CA THR A 143 7.36 20.86 -13.68
C THR A 143 7.89 20.82 -12.26
N ASP A 144 9.20 20.80 -12.09
CA ASP A 144 9.81 20.78 -10.75
C ASP A 144 9.49 22.03 -9.94
N GLU A 145 9.27 23.15 -10.62
CA GLU A 145 9.00 24.45 -10.02
C GLU A 145 7.96 25.24 -10.82
N TYR A 146 7.11 25.97 -10.11
CA TYR A 146 6.14 26.88 -10.69
C TYR A 146 6.26 28.26 -10.04
N VAL A 147 6.29 29.32 -10.87
CA VAL A 147 6.51 30.70 -10.40
C VAL A 147 5.21 31.49 -10.44
N ILE A 148 4.81 32.04 -9.29
CA ILE A 148 3.66 32.96 -9.17
C ILE A 148 4.18 34.39 -9.01
N ASP A 149 3.71 35.28 -9.89
CA ASP A 149 3.96 36.71 -9.79
C ASP A 149 2.88 37.41 -8.93
N ILE A 150 3.25 37.76 -7.71
CA ILE A 150 2.33 38.37 -6.71
C ILE A 150 2.09 39.88 -6.98
N SER A 151 2.80 40.48 -7.92
CA SER A 151 2.53 41.88 -8.34
C SER A 151 1.22 42.04 -9.11
N LYS A 152 0.70 40.92 -9.63
CA LYS A 152 -0.56 40.84 -10.38
C LYS A 152 -1.70 40.33 -9.48
N PRO A 153 -2.63 41.19 -9.04
CA PRO A 153 -3.72 40.78 -8.19
C PRO A 153 -4.74 39.91 -8.97
N LEU A 154 -5.43 39.02 -8.25
CA LEU A 154 -6.54 38.19 -8.74
C LEU A 154 -6.17 37.21 -9.87
N VAL A 155 -4.90 36.93 -10.09
CA VAL A 155 -4.50 35.86 -11.00
C VAL A 155 -4.75 34.50 -10.32
N LYS A 156 -5.39 33.61 -11.06
CA LYS A 156 -5.75 32.26 -10.59
C LYS A 156 -4.86 31.23 -11.24
N HIS A 157 -4.29 30.37 -10.42
CA HIS A 157 -3.45 29.24 -10.84
C HIS A 157 -4.06 27.94 -10.31
N GLU A 158 -4.23 26.96 -11.19
CA GLU A 158 -4.82 25.68 -10.85
C GLU A 158 -3.73 24.63 -10.65
N PHE A 159 -3.83 23.88 -9.56
CA PHE A 159 -2.90 22.82 -9.22
C PHE A 159 -3.63 21.54 -8.83
N LYS A 160 -3.09 20.42 -9.24
CA LYS A 160 -3.53 19.10 -8.74
C LYS A 160 -2.93 18.87 -7.36
N VAL A 161 -3.74 18.30 -6.48
CA VAL A 161 -3.33 17.91 -5.12
C VAL A 161 -3.73 16.47 -4.86
N VAL A 162 -2.90 15.81 -4.08
CA VAL A 162 -3.13 14.44 -3.61
C VAL A 162 -2.93 14.42 -2.10
N GLU A 163 -3.84 13.80 -1.37
CA GLU A 163 -3.72 13.65 0.07
C GLU A 163 -2.54 12.75 0.43
N GLY A 164 -1.78 13.19 1.41
CA GLY A 164 -0.61 12.49 1.92
C GLY A 164 0.68 13.24 1.74
N SER A 165 1.75 12.60 2.15
CA SER A 165 3.11 13.14 2.12
C SER A 165 4.05 12.20 1.40
N TRP A 166 4.98 12.77 0.63
CA TRP A 166 6.06 11.99 0.05
C TRP A 166 6.98 11.46 1.13
N LEU A 167 7.19 10.16 1.15
CA LEU A 167 8.20 9.49 1.94
C LEU A 167 9.29 8.93 1.01
N ILE A 168 10.52 8.94 1.50
CA ILE A 168 11.69 8.44 0.77
C ILE A 168 12.30 7.30 1.57
N PHE A 169 12.50 6.18 0.91
CA PHE A 169 13.17 5.01 1.45
C PHE A 169 14.41 4.72 0.60
N GLN A 170 15.55 4.46 1.23
CA GLN A 170 16.78 4.11 0.55
C GLN A 170 17.18 2.68 0.87
N TYR A 171 17.63 1.98 -0.16
CA TYR A 171 18.13 0.61 -0.05
C TYR A 171 19.40 0.47 -0.89
N THR A 172 20.29 -0.42 -0.47
CA THR A 172 21.50 -0.77 -1.22
C THR A 172 21.36 -2.17 -1.78
N GLY A 173 21.47 -2.29 -3.09
CA GLY A 173 21.36 -3.56 -3.80
C GLY A 173 22.38 -4.59 -3.32
N ILE A 174 21.97 -5.84 -3.25
CA ILE A 174 22.81 -6.98 -2.88
C ILE A 174 23.23 -7.82 -4.09
N GLY A 175 22.70 -7.54 -5.27
CA GLY A 175 23.12 -8.13 -6.54
C GLY A 175 22.58 -9.54 -6.81
N VAL A 176 21.46 -9.92 -6.19
CA VAL A 176 20.84 -11.24 -6.44
C VAL A 176 19.78 -11.17 -7.54
N PRO A 177 19.63 -12.20 -8.37
CA PRO A 177 18.53 -12.25 -9.34
C PRO A 177 17.16 -12.19 -8.65
N PHE A 178 16.21 -11.45 -9.24
CA PHE A 178 14.88 -11.20 -8.67
C PHE A 178 14.95 -10.60 -7.25
N GLU A 179 15.87 -9.67 -7.07
CA GLU A 179 16.07 -9.03 -5.78
C GLU A 179 14.78 -8.38 -5.29
N THR A 180 14.41 -8.73 -4.06
CA THR A 180 13.19 -8.22 -3.41
C THR A 180 13.54 -7.60 -2.06
N PHE A 181 13.03 -6.41 -1.77
CA PHE A 181 13.19 -5.76 -0.48
C PHE A 181 11.89 -5.08 -0.03
N SER A 182 11.76 -4.92 1.28
CA SER A 182 10.57 -4.40 1.93
C SER A 182 10.65 -2.90 2.16
N VAL A 183 9.57 -2.19 1.90
CA VAL A 183 9.44 -0.74 2.06
C VAL A 183 8.35 -0.43 3.09
N GLY A 184 8.68 0.44 4.07
CA GLY A 184 7.75 0.89 5.10
C GLY A 184 7.28 -0.23 6.02
N VAL A 185 6.55 0.15 7.08
CA VAL A 185 6.04 -0.82 8.08
C VAL A 185 4.52 -0.72 8.22
N ASN A 186 3.97 0.49 8.28
CA ASN A 186 2.55 0.74 8.53
C ASN A 186 2.04 1.91 7.68
N GLY A 187 0.74 1.90 7.37
CA GLY A 187 0.07 2.99 6.66
C GLY A 187 -0.65 2.50 5.41
N PHE A 188 -1.11 3.44 4.63
CA PHE A 188 -1.65 3.21 3.29
C PHE A 188 -0.69 3.82 2.28
N TYR A 189 -0.62 3.23 1.11
CA TYR A 189 0.12 3.73 -0.03
C TYR A 189 -0.72 3.61 -1.30
N ASP A 190 -0.52 4.54 -2.21
CA ASP A 190 -1.14 4.49 -3.53
C ASP A 190 -0.11 4.02 -4.56
N ALA A 191 -0.40 2.89 -5.20
CA ALA A 191 0.50 2.30 -6.20
C ALA A 191 0.76 3.23 -7.41
N ASN A 192 -0.12 4.21 -7.66
CA ASN A 192 0.06 5.18 -8.73
C ASN A 192 1.12 6.25 -8.41
N TYR A 193 1.50 6.38 -7.14
CA TYR A 193 2.45 7.39 -6.66
C TYR A 193 3.67 6.73 -6.02
N ILE A 194 4.22 5.71 -6.70
CA ILE A 194 5.51 5.10 -6.35
C ILE A 194 6.50 5.44 -7.46
N GLU A 195 7.63 5.99 -7.08
CA GLU A 195 8.75 6.28 -7.98
C GLU A 195 9.97 5.54 -7.47
N VAL A 196 10.60 4.75 -8.33
CA VAL A 196 11.83 4.03 -8.01
C VAL A 196 12.94 4.51 -8.93
N THR A 197 14.08 4.83 -8.33
CA THR A 197 15.31 5.16 -9.06
C THR A 197 16.45 4.28 -8.58
N VAL A 198 17.25 3.80 -9.51
CA VAL A 198 18.48 3.05 -9.23
C VAL A 198 19.64 3.85 -9.78
N ASN A 199 20.57 4.26 -8.94
CA ASN A 199 21.69 5.15 -9.29
C ASN A 199 21.26 6.42 -10.05
N GLY A 200 20.07 6.95 -9.70
CA GLY A 200 19.49 8.14 -10.35
C GLY A 200 18.73 7.86 -11.66
N VAL A 201 18.74 6.63 -12.17
CA VAL A 201 17.95 6.22 -13.35
C VAL A 201 16.54 5.84 -12.89
N LYS A 202 15.51 6.44 -13.50
CA LYS A 202 14.10 6.14 -13.17
C LYS A 202 13.70 4.78 -13.76
N PHE A 203 13.05 3.96 -12.95
CA PHE A 203 12.48 2.68 -13.33
C PHE A 203 10.96 2.82 -13.49
N GLU A 204 10.37 2.00 -14.33
CA GLU A 204 8.93 1.97 -14.58
C GLU A 204 8.25 0.83 -13.83
N GLN A 205 7.05 1.09 -13.29
CA GLN A 205 6.27 0.05 -12.64
C GLN A 205 5.62 -0.86 -13.69
N VAL A 206 5.79 -2.17 -13.51
CA VAL A 206 5.17 -3.21 -14.35
C VAL A 206 4.33 -4.16 -13.49
N ASN A 207 3.41 -4.89 -14.11
CA ASN A 207 2.54 -5.82 -13.39
C ASN A 207 3.24 -7.13 -13.04
N SER A 208 4.19 -7.56 -13.85
CA SER A 208 4.95 -8.79 -13.66
C SER A 208 6.38 -8.61 -14.15
N VAL A 209 7.34 -9.23 -13.50
CA VAL A 209 8.74 -9.26 -13.97
C VAL A 209 8.86 -9.92 -15.35
N TYR A 210 7.95 -10.82 -15.70
CA TYR A 210 7.93 -11.51 -16.99
C TYR A 210 7.41 -10.65 -18.15
N ASP A 211 6.84 -9.46 -17.86
CA ASP A 211 6.43 -8.49 -18.87
C ASP A 211 7.61 -7.66 -19.41
N MET A 212 8.79 -7.78 -18.77
CA MET A 212 10.00 -7.03 -19.11
C MET A 212 10.90 -7.79 -20.07
N GLY A 213 11.48 -7.08 -21.02
CA GLY A 213 12.58 -7.55 -21.84
C GLY A 213 13.93 -7.47 -21.12
N CYS A 214 14.96 -8.02 -21.76
CA CYS A 214 16.34 -7.94 -21.26
C CYS A 214 16.75 -6.46 -21.16
N ASN A 215 17.24 -6.05 -20.00
CA ASN A 215 17.68 -4.68 -19.66
C ASN A 215 16.59 -3.61 -19.58
N ASP A 216 15.31 -3.95 -19.58
CA ASP A 216 14.27 -2.99 -19.27
C ASP A 216 14.38 -2.52 -17.82
N TYR A 217 14.33 -1.20 -17.61
CA TYR A 217 14.37 -0.59 -16.28
C TYR A 217 12.97 -0.63 -15.65
N GLY A 218 12.61 -1.75 -15.06
CA GLY A 218 11.29 -1.95 -14.46
C GLY A 218 11.35 -2.57 -13.08
N TYR A 219 10.25 -2.40 -12.33
CA TYR A 219 10.04 -3.00 -11.02
C TYR A 219 8.59 -3.42 -10.83
N VAL A 220 8.37 -4.38 -9.95
CA VAL A 220 7.04 -4.86 -9.53
C VAL A 220 6.80 -4.49 -8.09
N VAL A 221 5.58 -4.04 -7.80
CA VAL A 221 5.12 -3.80 -6.42
C VAL A 221 4.36 -5.02 -5.94
N ILE A 222 4.81 -5.59 -4.83
CA ILE A 222 4.21 -6.77 -4.20
C ILE A 222 3.69 -6.38 -2.82
N PRO A 223 2.53 -6.90 -2.36
CA PRO A 223 2.07 -6.67 -0.99
C PRO A 223 3.09 -7.21 0.01
N GLY A 224 3.53 -6.36 0.93
CA GLY A 224 4.45 -6.76 1.99
C GLY A 224 3.79 -7.69 3.01
N TYR A 225 4.59 -8.52 3.67
CA TYR A 225 4.14 -9.37 4.77
C TYR A 225 4.05 -8.58 6.09
N ASP A 226 5.20 -8.06 6.54
CA ASP A 226 5.33 -7.19 7.72
C ASP A 226 5.74 -5.76 7.32
N SER A 227 5.70 -5.46 6.02
CA SER A 227 6.01 -4.20 5.39
C SER A 227 4.77 -3.62 4.73
N LEU A 228 4.85 -2.37 4.33
CA LEU A 228 3.79 -1.72 3.57
C LEU A 228 3.66 -2.38 2.19
N PHE A 229 4.77 -2.49 1.48
CA PHE A 229 4.90 -3.22 0.21
C PHE A 229 6.35 -3.66 0.00
N ASP A 230 6.54 -4.59 -0.91
CA ASP A 230 7.85 -5.05 -1.36
C ASP A 230 8.08 -4.61 -2.81
N ILE A 231 9.32 -4.29 -3.15
CA ILE A 231 9.75 -4.01 -4.53
C ILE A 231 10.55 -5.22 -5.03
N GLU A 232 10.22 -5.71 -6.20
CA GLU A 232 10.94 -6.79 -6.88
C GLU A 232 11.50 -6.30 -8.21
N PHE A 233 12.77 -6.61 -8.47
CA PHE A 233 13.47 -6.33 -9.71
C PHE A 233 13.61 -7.56 -10.61
N GLY A 234 14.18 -7.37 -11.79
CA GLY A 234 14.45 -8.43 -12.74
C GLY A 234 15.71 -9.25 -12.43
N ASN A 235 16.08 -10.09 -13.38
CA ASN A 235 17.23 -10.99 -13.27
C ASN A 235 18.25 -10.85 -14.43
N GLY A 236 18.11 -9.80 -15.25
CA GLY A 236 18.93 -9.58 -16.45
C GLY A 236 18.39 -10.27 -17.72
N THR A 237 17.52 -11.27 -17.60
CA THR A 237 16.76 -11.84 -18.72
C THR A 237 15.38 -11.21 -18.82
N TYR A 238 14.74 -11.03 -17.67
CA TYR A 238 13.48 -10.35 -17.49
C TYR A 238 13.75 -9.13 -16.61
N GLY A 239 13.90 -7.95 -17.24
CA GLY A 239 14.24 -6.71 -16.57
C GLY A 239 15.71 -6.61 -16.12
N TYR A 240 16.09 -5.40 -15.76
CA TYR A 240 17.43 -5.08 -15.26
C TYR A 240 17.71 -5.82 -13.95
N ASN A 241 18.89 -6.46 -13.85
CA ASN A 241 19.38 -7.02 -12.61
C ASN A 241 20.15 -5.97 -11.82
N VAL A 242 19.66 -5.63 -10.65
CA VAL A 242 20.35 -4.70 -9.75
C VAL A 242 21.67 -5.30 -9.31
N CYS A 243 22.73 -4.50 -9.30
CA CYS A 243 24.07 -4.93 -8.90
C CYS A 243 24.31 -4.69 -7.40
N GLU A 244 25.26 -5.43 -6.84
CA GLU A 244 25.71 -5.19 -5.47
C GLU A 244 26.29 -3.77 -5.35
N GLY A 245 25.81 -3.02 -4.35
CA GLY A 245 26.22 -1.64 -4.09
C GLY A 245 25.40 -0.58 -4.82
N ASP A 246 24.46 -0.93 -5.70
CA ASP A 246 23.57 0.03 -6.35
C ASP A 246 22.72 0.75 -5.29
N THR A 247 22.60 2.06 -5.44
CA THR A 247 21.76 2.89 -4.58
C THR A 247 20.35 2.95 -5.15
N ILE A 248 19.41 2.36 -4.43
CA ILE A 248 17.99 2.35 -4.78
C ILE A 248 17.26 3.36 -3.91
N VAL A 249 16.52 4.27 -4.54
CA VAL A 249 15.67 5.23 -3.84
C VAL A 249 14.22 5.01 -4.26
N VAL A 250 13.39 4.71 -3.28
CA VAL A 250 11.93 4.55 -3.43
C VAL A 250 11.25 5.76 -2.81
N LYS A 251 10.49 6.47 -3.63
CA LYS A 251 9.69 7.62 -3.21
C LYS A 251 8.22 7.25 -3.39
N TYR A 252 7.41 7.39 -2.35
CA TYR A 252 6.00 7.04 -2.39
C TYR A 252 5.17 8.00 -1.54
N ILE A 253 3.86 8.10 -1.85
CA ILE A 253 2.91 8.88 -1.04
C ILE A 253 2.30 7.97 0.01
N SER A 254 2.48 8.36 1.27
CA SER A 254 1.73 7.78 2.40
C SER A 254 0.49 8.63 2.64
N HIS A 255 -0.68 7.99 2.67
CA HIS A 255 -1.98 8.66 2.74
C HIS A 255 -2.86 8.09 3.86
N SER A 256 -4.04 8.69 4.08
CA SER A 256 -4.98 8.34 5.17
C SER A 256 -6.25 7.62 4.67
N GLY A 257 -6.24 7.16 3.42
CA GLY A 257 -7.37 6.45 2.82
C GLY A 257 -8.63 7.31 2.71
N ILE A 258 -9.77 6.76 3.07
CA ILE A 258 -11.07 7.43 3.02
C ILE A 258 -11.12 8.73 3.84
N ARG A 259 -10.31 8.82 4.89
CA ARG A 259 -10.23 10.00 5.76
C ARG A 259 -9.65 11.23 5.05
N GLY A 260 -8.92 11.01 3.94
CA GLY A 260 -8.35 12.06 3.10
C GLY A 260 -9.36 12.82 2.26
N ASN A 261 -10.58 12.32 2.13
CA ASN A 261 -11.61 12.95 1.33
C ASN A 261 -12.11 14.26 1.96
N ILE A 262 -12.31 15.28 1.12
CA ILE A 262 -12.92 16.56 1.48
C ILE A 262 -14.07 16.82 0.51
N ASP A 263 -15.29 16.61 0.99
CA ASP A 263 -16.52 16.86 0.21
C ASP A 263 -16.92 18.33 0.23
N ASP A 264 -16.54 19.08 1.29
CA ASP A 264 -16.88 20.49 1.45
C ASP A 264 -15.84 21.38 0.74
N ILE A 265 -16.32 22.18 -0.24
CA ILE A 265 -15.48 23.09 -1.03
C ILE A 265 -15.02 24.32 -0.20
N ASN A 266 -15.63 24.61 0.94
CA ASN A 266 -15.32 25.77 1.79
C ASN A 266 -14.28 25.48 2.87
N THR A 267 -13.44 24.50 2.67
CA THR A 267 -12.44 24.09 3.66
C THR A 267 -11.26 25.06 3.72
N ASN A 268 -10.79 25.37 4.93
CA ASN A 268 -9.61 26.22 5.12
C ASN A 268 -8.34 25.43 4.80
N LEU A 269 -7.79 25.66 3.62
CA LEU A 269 -6.52 25.13 3.17
C LEU A 269 -5.45 26.21 3.26
N MET A 270 -4.27 25.85 3.75
CA MET A 270 -3.12 26.76 3.81
C MET A 270 -1.83 26.01 3.49
N PHE A 271 -0.81 26.69 3.00
CA PHE A 271 0.51 26.11 2.85
C PHE A 271 1.06 25.71 4.22
N ASP A 272 1.61 24.50 4.31
CA ASP A 272 2.19 23.97 5.56
C ASP A 272 3.52 24.65 5.91
N LYS A 273 4.28 25.06 4.90
CA LYS A 273 5.61 25.68 5.04
C LYS A 273 5.70 26.96 4.24
N GLY A 274 6.64 27.81 4.61
CA GLY A 274 7.05 28.96 3.81
C GLY A 274 7.56 28.54 2.44
N LEU A 275 7.27 29.35 1.44
CA LEU A 275 7.76 29.16 0.06
C LEU A 275 8.91 30.12 -0.23
N PRO A 276 9.91 29.70 -1.03
CA PRO A 276 11.01 30.58 -1.38
C PRO A 276 10.55 31.72 -2.31
N ASN A 277 11.09 32.91 -2.10
CA ASN A 277 10.99 34.03 -3.01
C ASN A 277 12.19 34.04 -3.99
N ALA A 278 12.25 35.02 -4.89
CA ALA A 278 13.38 35.15 -5.85
C ALA A 278 14.74 35.41 -5.18
N SER A 279 14.76 35.84 -3.93
CA SER A 279 16.00 36.00 -3.15
C SER A 279 16.38 34.70 -2.39
N GLY A 280 15.58 33.65 -2.49
CA GLY A 280 15.79 32.39 -1.78
C GLY A 280 15.29 32.41 -0.33
N GLU A 281 14.66 33.49 0.14
CA GLU A 281 14.10 33.58 1.48
C GLU A 281 12.72 32.92 1.54
N ALA A 282 12.47 32.19 2.63
CA ALA A 282 11.16 31.57 2.86
C ALA A 282 10.15 32.63 3.33
N VAL A 283 9.15 32.90 2.54
CA VAL A 283 8.04 33.79 2.85
C VAL A 283 6.78 32.99 3.20
N ASN A 284 5.91 33.54 4.07
CA ASN A 284 4.64 32.92 4.38
C ASN A 284 3.66 33.14 3.20
N PRO A 285 3.30 32.07 2.47
CA PRO A 285 2.46 32.21 1.27
C PRO A 285 1.06 32.75 1.60
N SER A 286 0.54 32.48 2.79
CA SER A 286 -0.80 32.88 3.22
C SER A 286 -0.99 34.39 3.29
N ASN A 287 0.11 35.17 3.30
CA ASN A 287 0.04 36.62 3.23
C ASN A 287 -0.27 37.13 1.81
N TYR A 288 0.06 36.34 0.78
CA TYR A 288 0.02 36.76 -0.61
C TYR A 288 -0.94 35.92 -1.47
N LEU A 289 -1.24 34.69 -1.03
CA LEU A 289 -2.02 33.72 -1.78
C LEU A 289 -3.23 33.25 -0.96
N ASP A 290 -4.39 33.16 -1.61
CA ASP A 290 -5.56 32.44 -1.11
C ASP A 290 -5.68 31.11 -1.82
N ILE A 291 -5.97 30.05 -1.07
CA ILE A 291 -6.20 28.72 -1.59
C ILE A 291 -7.69 28.42 -1.48
N THR A 292 -8.28 28.06 -2.59
CA THR A 292 -9.67 27.57 -2.64
C THR A 292 -9.72 26.26 -3.41
N GLN A 293 -10.65 25.40 -3.04
CA GLN A 293 -10.90 24.18 -3.83
C GLN A 293 -11.69 24.55 -5.09
N LYS A 294 -11.30 23.97 -6.23
CA LYS A 294 -12.07 24.03 -7.46
C LYS A 294 -13.14 22.95 -7.51
N SER A 295 -12.82 21.79 -6.97
CA SER A 295 -13.69 20.63 -6.88
C SER A 295 -13.46 19.91 -5.55
N PRO A 296 -14.40 19.09 -5.07
CA PRO A 296 -14.14 18.21 -3.94
C PRO A 296 -12.86 17.40 -4.14
N ILE A 297 -12.12 17.16 -3.07
CA ILE A 297 -10.95 16.27 -3.07
C ILE A 297 -11.47 14.90 -2.63
N THR A 298 -11.59 13.98 -3.58
CA THR A 298 -12.27 12.69 -3.39
C THR A 298 -11.47 11.55 -4.02
N GLY A 299 -11.98 10.33 -3.88
CA GLY A 299 -11.35 9.13 -4.42
C GLY A 299 -10.39 8.45 -3.45
N GLY A 300 -10.23 9.00 -2.23
CA GLY A 300 -9.51 8.32 -1.16
C GLY A 300 -10.29 7.12 -0.68
N THR A 301 -9.64 5.95 -0.66
CA THR A 301 -10.22 4.70 -0.17
C THR A 301 -9.18 3.93 0.64
N ASP A 302 -9.67 3.13 1.57
CA ASP A 302 -8.82 2.24 2.35
C ASP A 302 -8.43 1.00 1.53
N ALA A 303 -7.34 0.36 1.91
CA ALA A 303 -6.95 -0.92 1.35
C ALA A 303 -7.92 -2.02 1.81
N ASP A 304 -8.10 -3.04 0.97
CA ASP A 304 -8.89 -4.21 1.33
C ASP A 304 -8.36 -4.84 2.62
N THR A 305 -9.27 -5.07 3.55
CA THR A 305 -8.95 -5.88 4.73
C THR A 305 -8.82 -7.36 4.36
N VAL A 306 -8.08 -8.10 5.16
CA VAL A 306 -7.95 -9.56 4.97
C VAL A 306 -9.31 -10.25 4.84
N GLN A 307 -10.31 -9.79 5.59
CA GLN A 307 -11.65 -10.38 5.55
C GLN A 307 -12.40 -10.05 4.27
N GLU A 308 -12.26 -8.84 3.76
CA GLU A 308 -12.83 -8.42 2.47
C GLU A 308 -12.22 -9.21 1.32
N VAL A 309 -10.88 -9.39 1.31
CA VAL A 309 -10.21 -10.23 0.32
C VAL A 309 -10.73 -11.67 0.35
N LYS A 310 -10.84 -12.28 1.54
CA LYS A 310 -11.38 -13.65 1.68
C LYS A 310 -12.81 -13.76 1.16
N ASN A 311 -13.65 -12.78 1.46
CA ASN A 311 -15.04 -12.76 1.01
C ASN A 311 -15.15 -12.53 -0.50
N ALA A 312 -14.33 -11.63 -1.04
CA ALA A 312 -14.30 -11.32 -2.46
C ALA A 312 -13.87 -12.51 -3.33
N VAL A 313 -12.85 -13.25 -2.88
CA VAL A 313 -12.40 -14.47 -3.60
C VAL A 313 -13.47 -15.56 -3.56
N GLY A 314 -14.18 -15.73 -2.45
CA GLY A 314 -15.31 -16.68 -2.37
C GLY A 314 -16.38 -16.43 -3.41
N GLY A 315 -16.61 -15.14 -3.77
CA GLY A 315 -17.52 -14.76 -4.85
C GLY A 315 -16.91 -14.81 -6.26
N SER A 316 -15.59 -14.60 -6.39
CA SER A 316 -14.92 -14.56 -7.71
C SER A 316 -14.66 -15.95 -8.30
N THR A 317 -14.49 -16.97 -7.48
CA THR A 317 -14.28 -18.37 -7.91
C THR A 317 -15.55 -19.04 -8.42
N SER A 318 -16.71 -18.47 -8.14
CA SER A 318 -17.96 -18.96 -8.71
C SER A 318 -18.09 -18.46 -10.17
N SER A 319 -17.39 -19.13 -11.06
CA SER A 319 -17.51 -19.10 -12.54
C SER A 319 -17.87 -17.74 -13.21
N SER A 320 -17.45 -17.57 -14.44
CA SER A 320 -17.84 -16.48 -15.35
C SER A 320 -19.37 -16.38 -15.65
N VAL A 321 -20.19 -17.14 -14.95
CA VAL A 321 -21.64 -17.12 -15.04
C VAL A 321 -22.20 -16.40 -13.83
N TYR A 322 -22.64 -15.18 -14.04
CA TYR A 322 -23.27 -14.33 -13.03
C TYR A 322 -24.71 -14.78 -12.77
N THR A 323 -24.87 -15.85 -12.02
CA THR A 323 -26.18 -16.47 -11.76
C THR A 323 -26.87 -15.93 -10.51
N THR A 324 -26.12 -15.28 -9.62
CA THR A 324 -26.69 -14.70 -8.38
C THR A 324 -26.53 -13.18 -8.36
N PRO A 325 -27.44 -12.44 -7.69
CA PRO A 325 -27.31 -11.00 -7.53
C PRO A 325 -25.99 -10.59 -6.88
N GLU A 326 -25.48 -11.40 -5.94
CA GLU A 326 -24.21 -11.18 -5.23
C GLU A 326 -23.02 -11.25 -6.19
N ASN A 327 -22.98 -12.25 -7.06
CA ASN A 327 -21.93 -12.40 -8.07
C ASN A 327 -21.92 -11.24 -9.06
N PHE A 328 -23.11 -10.79 -9.48
CA PHE A 328 -23.23 -9.66 -10.37
C PHE A 328 -22.86 -8.33 -9.68
N LYS A 329 -23.20 -8.19 -8.41
CA LYS A 329 -22.79 -7.07 -7.58
C LYS A 329 -21.26 -6.99 -7.46
N LEU A 330 -20.61 -8.15 -7.23
CA LEU A 330 -19.15 -8.25 -7.19
C LEU A 330 -18.50 -7.91 -8.54
N PHE A 331 -19.12 -8.30 -9.66
CA PHE A 331 -18.68 -7.91 -11.00
C PHE A 331 -18.70 -6.39 -11.18
N LEU A 332 -19.76 -5.73 -10.72
CA LEU A 332 -19.90 -4.29 -10.83
C LEU A 332 -18.88 -3.51 -9.99
N THR A 333 -18.41 -4.06 -8.86
CA THR A 333 -17.36 -3.41 -8.06
C THR A 333 -16.02 -3.29 -8.81
N ARG A 334 -15.82 -4.06 -9.88
CA ARG A 334 -14.62 -3.94 -10.73
C ARG A 334 -14.62 -2.69 -11.61
N PHE A 335 -15.75 -2.01 -11.72
CA PHE A 335 -15.87 -0.78 -12.51
C PHE A 335 -15.92 0.43 -11.58
N SER A 336 -14.84 1.21 -11.56
CA SER A 336 -14.67 2.37 -10.69
C SER A 336 -15.66 3.52 -10.91
N PHE A 337 -16.45 3.46 -12.00
CA PHE A 337 -17.47 4.47 -12.30
C PHE A 337 -18.82 4.21 -11.60
N ALA A 338 -19.02 3.06 -10.98
CA ALA A 338 -20.25 2.72 -10.27
C ALA A 338 -20.17 3.19 -8.81
N GLY A 339 -20.60 4.40 -8.53
CA GLY A 339 -20.57 4.98 -7.18
C GLY A 339 -21.51 4.28 -6.20
N TRP A 340 -22.73 3.97 -6.62
CA TRP A 340 -23.72 3.21 -5.85
C TRP A 340 -24.56 2.35 -6.78
N TYR A 341 -24.84 1.12 -6.42
CA TYR A 341 -25.70 0.22 -7.17
C TYR A 341 -26.39 -0.78 -6.25
N ASN A 342 -27.55 -1.22 -6.65
CA ASN A 342 -28.25 -2.35 -6.05
C ASN A 342 -28.68 -3.32 -7.14
N VAL A 343 -28.52 -4.62 -6.85
CA VAL A 343 -28.81 -5.69 -7.79
C VAL A 343 -29.96 -6.51 -7.24
N PHE A 344 -31.01 -6.69 -8.02
CA PHE A 344 -32.15 -7.55 -7.68
C PHE A 344 -32.58 -8.38 -8.88
N CYS A 345 -33.00 -9.58 -8.59
CA CYS A 345 -33.62 -10.46 -9.58
C CYS A 345 -35.12 -10.18 -9.70
N ASN A 346 -35.59 -9.93 -10.88
CA ASN A 346 -37.00 -9.92 -11.21
C ASN A 346 -37.29 -11.13 -12.09
N SER A 347 -38.10 -12.05 -11.63
CA SER A 347 -38.52 -13.37 -12.16
C SER A 347 -37.82 -13.98 -13.40
N ASN A 348 -37.32 -13.19 -14.34
CA ASN A 348 -36.61 -13.68 -15.54
C ASN A 348 -35.43 -12.80 -15.99
N SER A 349 -35.04 -11.76 -15.24
CA SER A 349 -33.93 -10.88 -15.59
C SER A 349 -33.28 -10.27 -14.37
N LEU A 350 -31.98 -10.08 -14.44
CA LEU A 350 -31.22 -9.28 -13.48
C LEU A 350 -31.41 -7.79 -13.84
N SER A 351 -31.86 -6.99 -12.89
CA SER A 351 -31.90 -5.54 -13.05
C SER A 351 -30.95 -4.87 -12.06
N VAL A 352 -30.31 -3.82 -12.55
CA VAL A 352 -29.34 -3.02 -11.78
C VAL A 352 -29.85 -1.61 -11.70
N THR A 353 -29.90 -1.06 -10.51
CA THR A 353 -30.13 0.37 -10.28
C THR A 353 -28.88 0.97 -9.66
N GLY A 354 -28.41 2.07 -10.22
CA GLY A 354 -27.27 2.83 -9.71
C GLY A 354 -27.31 4.26 -10.23
N VAL A 355 -26.60 5.15 -9.57
CA VAL A 355 -26.44 6.55 -9.96
C VAL A 355 -24.94 6.82 -10.11
#